data_4cf84387b9f401104c03166a9cc233ad
#
_entry.id   4cf84387b9f401104c03166a9cc233ad
#
_cell.length_a   1.000
_cell.length_b   1.000
_cell.length_c   1.000
_cell.angle_alpha   90.00
_cell.angle_beta   90.00
_cell.angle_gamma   90.00
#
_symmetry.space_group_name_H-M   'P 1'
#
loop_
_entity.id
_entity.type
_entity.pdbx_description
1 polymer ?
#
loop_
_entity_poly.entity_id
_entity_poly.type
_entity_poly.pdbx_seq_one_letter_code
_entity_poly.pdbx_strand_id
1 'polypeptide(L)'
;MKKVSKVLILTLAAITMLASCKKQSSEKKILEFKFASPAVEAVITESAKTIVAVVPFGTDVTALVPIITVSNKATVTPASGVPVNFTNPVTFTVTAEDGSQVNYVATITVDQNGGGGGGTGDPTTWSGNISANTTWPDLGLDVDYIIDGWTYIEGNALLTIEPGVTIMFTGTNGHIDVGENAGIKMVGTAEKPIRLVNPLNNNNPGAWRGITIHSNRNDNQFEYVEFINGGSDENAVVACEGKLSMKHCLINGSSGNGVELYYTGVFTAFENNTIKNVNYPLWINELDKLSVLGNGNSYLNNANNMIVIDDYYLDEQKTATISNQGIPYYVINNGINVCENSKMIVNAGVEFVFDYEAEFIISEDSRLEVNGTASQPVIFRAKNAEDPWRGILFWSNRTTGNLINYAKIMNCGTGDYASERTCLWIGSEAKLTLTNNVFGPSNYNGVGIDDISNWGNVTHSGNTFTGCAEGNVLIWNYGEYNGQTYEEGQILNDLP
;
A
#
# COMPACT_ATOMS: atom_id res chain seq x y z
N MET A 1 -88.65 40.35 0.49
CA MET A 1 -87.38 40.19 -0.22
C MET A 1 -86.23 39.78 0.77
N LYS A 2 -86.19 38.57 1.25
CA LYS A 2 -85.13 38.05 2.10
C LYS A 2 -85.27 36.53 2.28
N LYS A 3 -85.31 35.71 1.21
CA LYS A 3 -85.28 34.22 1.34
C LYS A 3 -84.73 33.49 0.14
N VAL A 4 -84.05 34.19 -0.79
CA VAL A 4 -83.50 33.56 -1.99
C VAL A 4 -81.94 33.45 -1.98
N SER A 5 -81.25 34.02 -0.98
CA SER A 5 -79.79 34.12 -0.98
C SER A 5 -79.03 32.97 -0.19
N LYS A 6 -79.77 32.04 0.45
CA LYS A 6 -79.12 30.96 1.25
C LYS A 6 -79.04 29.58 0.61
N VAL A 7 -79.81 29.38 -0.51
CA VAL A 7 -79.83 28.08 -1.20
C VAL A 7 -78.73 27.97 -2.32
N LEU A 8 -78.28 29.13 -2.83
CA LEU A 8 -77.24 29.15 -3.92
C LEU A 8 -75.82 29.00 -3.45
N ILE A 9 -75.54 29.15 -2.13
CA ILE A 9 -74.17 28.99 -1.57
C ILE A 9 -73.90 27.56 -1.11
N LEU A 10 -74.93 26.74 -0.85
CA LEU A 10 -74.74 25.33 -0.47
C LEU A 10 -74.51 24.37 -1.67
N THR A 11 -74.92 24.76 -2.88
CA THR A 11 -74.73 23.96 -4.08
C THR A 11 -73.34 24.19 -4.76
N LEU A 12 -72.66 25.29 -4.47
CA LEU A 12 -71.31 25.54 -5.01
C LEU A 12 -70.22 24.96 -4.14
N ALA A 13 -70.51 24.66 -2.87
CA ALA A 13 -69.53 24.01 -1.97
C ALA A 13 -69.51 22.46 -2.12
N ALA A 14 -70.50 21.86 -2.80
CA ALA A 14 -70.51 20.39 -3.05
C ALA A 14 -69.89 19.98 -4.36
N ILE A 15 -69.49 20.92 -5.24
CA ILE A 15 -68.87 20.61 -6.55
C ILE A 15 -67.34 20.70 -6.52
N THR A 16 -66.73 21.23 -5.44
CA THR A 16 -65.25 21.32 -5.33
C THR A 16 -64.59 20.16 -4.58
N MET A 17 -65.30 19.11 -4.18
CA MET A 17 -64.76 17.92 -3.55
C MET A 17 -64.69 16.68 -4.48
N LEU A 18 -64.81 16.86 -5.76
CA LEU A 18 -64.39 15.86 -6.74
C LEU A 18 -62.98 16.18 -7.24
N ALA A 19 -62.06 16.54 -6.33
CA ALA A 19 -60.64 16.52 -6.64
C ALA A 19 -60.25 15.08 -6.93
N SER A 20 -60.09 14.77 -8.19
CA SER A 20 -59.44 13.65 -8.83
C SER A 20 -58.57 12.86 -7.86
N CYS A 21 -59.09 11.80 -7.30
CA CYS A 21 -58.28 10.73 -6.71
C CYS A 21 -57.55 10.08 -7.89
N LYS A 22 -56.39 10.63 -8.29
CA LYS A 22 -55.47 9.92 -9.19
C LYS A 22 -55.15 8.64 -8.49
N LYS A 23 -55.60 7.51 -9.02
CA LYS A 23 -55.25 6.18 -8.54
C LYS A 23 -53.71 6.11 -8.51
N GLN A 24 -53.14 5.97 -7.32
CA GLN A 24 -51.70 5.79 -7.15
C GLN A 24 -51.26 4.50 -7.85
N SER A 25 -50.08 4.53 -8.43
CA SER A 25 -49.53 3.36 -9.11
C SER A 25 -49.20 2.25 -8.11
N SER A 26 -49.61 1.03 -8.40
CA SER A 26 -49.25 -0.17 -7.65
C SER A 26 -48.03 -0.90 -8.27
N GLU A 27 -47.45 -0.31 -9.32
CA GLU A 27 -46.27 -0.87 -10.00
C GLU A 27 -45.04 -0.82 -9.11
N LYS A 28 -44.41 -1.98 -8.89
CA LYS A 28 -43.26 -2.18 -7.97
C LYS A 28 -42.27 -3.19 -8.49
N LYS A 29 -41.72 -2.95 -9.69
CA LYS A 29 -40.74 -3.84 -10.32
C LYS A 29 -39.37 -3.23 -10.29
N ILE A 30 -38.34 -4.08 -10.16
CA ILE A 30 -36.98 -3.74 -10.57
C ILE A 30 -36.88 -4.01 -12.07
N LEU A 31 -36.57 -2.96 -12.84
CA LEU A 31 -36.51 -3.02 -14.30
C LEU A 31 -35.09 -3.26 -14.79
N GLU A 32 -34.09 -2.77 -14.04
CA GLU A 32 -32.68 -2.93 -14.34
C GLU A 32 -31.91 -3.01 -13.02
N PHE A 33 -30.92 -3.89 -12.97
CA PHE A 33 -29.98 -4.00 -11.87
C PHE A 33 -28.60 -4.30 -12.44
N LYS A 34 -27.64 -3.39 -12.23
CA LYS A 34 -26.29 -3.51 -12.78
C LYS A 34 -25.25 -2.86 -11.88
N PHE A 35 -24.01 -3.17 -12.12
CA PHE A 35 -22.84 -2.52 -11.56
C PHE A 35 -22.08 -1.78 -12.66
N ALA A 36 -21.49 -0.63 -12.35
CA ALA A 36 -20.65 0.12 -13.28
C ALA A 36 -19.18 -0.33 -13.19
N SER A 37 -18.76 -0.74 -12.01
CA SER A 37 -17.41 -1.25 -11.75
C SER A 37 -17.50 -2.40 -10.72
N PRO A 38 -17.24 -3.63 -11.16
CA PRO A 38 -17.09 -4.07 -12.56
C PRO A 38 -18.37 -3.88 -13.36
N ALA A 39 -18.25 -3.73 -14.69
CA ALA A 39 -19.40 -3.55 -15.57
C ALA A 39 -20.14 -4.88 -15.75
N VAL A 40 -21.19 -5.11 -14.94
CA VAL A 40 -21.99 -6.35 -14.93
C VAL A 40 -23.47 -6.00 -14.86
N GLU A 41 -24.26 -6.62 -15.71
CA GLU A 41 -25.73 -6.56 -15.69
C GLU A 41 -26.30 -7.82 -15.06
N ALA A 42 -27.21 -7.67 -14.09
CA ALA A 42 -27.81 -8.80 -13.40
C ALA A 42 -29.05 -9.33 -14.13
N VAL A 43 -29.26 -10.63 -14.06
CA VAL A 43 -30.48 -11.28 -14.55
C VAL A 43 -31.57 -11.17 -13.49
N ILE A 44 -32.71 -10.54 -13.86
CA ILE A 44 -33.88 -10.41 -13.00
C ILE A 44 -34.94 -11.43 -13.40
N THR A 45 -35.28 -12.33 -12.48
CA THR A 45 -36.37 -13.28 -12.67
C THR A 45 -37.63 -12.78 -11.95
N GLU A 46 -38.50 -12.09 -12.70
CA GLU A 46 -39.65 -11.38 -12.15
C GLU A 46 -40.64 -12.34 -11.43
N SER A 47 -40.84 -13.57 -11.93
CA SER A 47 -41.75 -14.56 -11.33
C SER A 47 -41.26 -15.07 -9.97
N ALA A 48 -39.94 -15.18 -9.78
CA ALA A 48 -39.33 -15.66 -8.54
C ALA A 48 -38.90 -14.48 -7.63
N LYS A 49 -38.90 -13.24 -8.14
CA LYS A 49 -38.37 -12.06 -7.43
C LYS A 49 -36.90 -12.25 -7.04
N THR A 50 -36.13 -12.82 -7.93
CA THR A 50 -34.68 -13.02 -7.73
C THR A 50 -33.89 -12.20 -8.72
N ILE A 51 -32.73 -11.74 -8.27
CA ILE A 51 -31.71 -11.03 -9.04
C ILE A 51 -30.42 -11.82 -8.90
N VAL A 52 -29.81 -12.21 -10.01
CA VAL A 52 -28.58 -12.99 -10.00
C VAL A 52 -27.56 -12.30 -10.91
N ALA A 53 -26.35 -12.09 -10.40
CA ALA A 53 -25.21 -11.67 -11.20
C ALA A 53 -23.96 -12.44 -10.79
N VAL A 54 -23.10 -12.67 -11.78
CA VAL A 54 -21.74 -13.15 -11.57
C VAL A 54 -20.81 -11.98 -11.85
N VAL A 55 -20.05 -11.57 -10.84
CA VAL A 55 -19.02 -10.53 -11.00
C VAL A 55 -17.66 -11.17 -11.23
N PRO A 56 -16.74 -10.51 -11.93
CA PRO A 56 -15.41 -11.06 -12.23
C PRO A 56 -14.69 -11.56 -10.98
N PHE A 57 -13.82 -12.53 -11.19
CA PHE A 57 -12.93 -13.07 -10.16
C PHE A 57 -12.15 -11.96 -9.44
N GLY A 58 -11.99 -12.08 -8.13
CA GLY A 58 -11.29 -11.07 -7.31
C GLY A 58 -12.09 -9.80 -7.01
N THR A 59 -13.33 -9.69 -7.48
CA THR A 59 -14.20 -8.56 -7.13
C THR A 59 -14.52 -8.56 -5.64
N ASP A 60 -14.25 -7.44 -4.97
CA ASP A 60 -14.68 -7.24 -3.58
C ASP A 60 -16.20 -6.99 -3.53
N VAL A 61 -16.93 -8.01 -3.06
CA VAL A 61 -18.39 -7.94 -2.94
C VAL A 61 -18.88 -7.29 -1.65
N THR A 62 -17.96 -6.85 -0.76
CA THR A 62 -18.34 -6.29 0.56
C THR A 62 -18.88 -4.85 0.46
N ALA A 63 -18.63 -4.17 -0.66
CA ALA A 63 -19.02 -2.77 -0.86
C ALA A 63 -19.39 -2.42 -2.31
N LEU A 64 -20.04 -3.34 -3.05
CA LEU A 64 -20.47 -3.09 -4.41
C LEU A 64 -21.58 -2.04 -4.48
N VAL A 65 -21.52 -1.18 -5.50
CA VAL A 65 -22.49 -0.10 -5.71
C VAL A 65 -23.47 -0.47 -6.83
N PRO A 66 -24.70 -0.95 -6.52
CA PRO A 66 -25.68 -1.30 -7.53
C PRO A 66 -26.34 -0.03 -8.12
N ILE A 67 -26.53 -0.05 -9.45
CA ILE A 67 -27.36 0.90 -10.19
C ILE A 67 -28.69 0.21 -10.47
N ILE A 68 -29.76 0.73 -9.88
CA ILE A 68 -31.07 0.10 -9.89
C ILE A 68 -32.10 1.04 -10.53
N THR A 69 -32.82 0.54 -11.54
CA THR A 69 -33.95 1.23 -12.12
C THR A 69 -35.23 0.50 -11.70
N VAL A 70 -36.19 1.22 -11.14
CA VAL A 70 -37.49 0.67 -10.69
C VAL A 70 -38.65 1.26 -11.48
N SER A 71 -39.85 0.68 -11.32
CA SER A 71 -41.08 1.19 -11.91
C SER A 71 -41.30 2.67 -11.58
N ASN A 72 -41.98 3.38 -12.49
CA ASN A 72 -42.21 4.81 -12.33
C ASN A 72 -42.91 5.15 -11.00
N LYS A 73 -42.36 6.10 -10.25
CA LYS A 73 -42.76 6.52 -8.91
C LYS A 73 -42.57 5.51 -7.78
N ALA A 74 -41.98 4.34 -8.06
CA ALA A 74 -41.55 3.39 -7.03
C ALA A 74 -40.20 3.81 -6.44
N THR A 75 -39.91 3.36 -5.24
CA THR A 75 -38.62 3.50 -4.56
C THR A 75 -38.05 2.13 -4.19
N VAL A 76 -36.74 2.05 -3.98
CA VAL A 76 -36.09 0.78 -3.58
C VAL A 76 -35.19 1.01 -2.36
N THR A 77 -35.14 0.02 -1.49
CA THR A 77 -34.27 0.01 -0.31
C THR A 77 -33.58 -1.35 -0.21
N PRO A 78 -32.25 -1.43 -0.13
CA PRO A 78 -31.24 -0.34 -0.24
C PRO A 78 -31.36 0.48 -1.52
N ALA A 79 -30.97 1.77 -1.45
CA ALA A 79 -31.12 2.70 -2.57
C ALA A 79 -30.09 2.43 -3.69
N SER A 80 -30.46 2.79 -4.93
CA SER A 80 -29.51 2.82 -6.06
C SER A 80 -28.34 3.75 -5.76
N GLY A 81 -27.13 3.35 -6.10
CA GLY A 81 -25.91 4.14 -5.92
C GLY A 81 -25.33 4.13 -4.50
N VAL A 82 -25.83 3.29 -3.59
CA VAL A 82 -25.31 3.12 -2.24
C VAL A 82 -24.51 1.82 -2.15
N PRO A 83 -23.29 1.81 -1.54
CA PRO A 83 -22.51 0.59 -1.34
C PRO A 83 -23.29 -0.45 -0.51
N VAL A 84 -23.30 -1.69 -0.96
CA VAL A 84 -23.99 -2.83 -0.34
C VAL A 84 -23.04 -4.02 -0.24
N ASN A 85 -23.08 -4.71 0.90
CA ASN A 85 -22.33 -5.95 1.10
C ASN A 85 -23.13 -7.15 0.57
N PHE A 86 -22.61 -7.80 -0.47
CA PHE A 86 -23.19 -8.95 -1.13
C PHE A 86 -22.50 -10.30 -0.77
N THR A 87 -21.74 -10.34 0.32
CA THR A 87 -21.18 -11.62 0.84
C THR A 87 -22.25 -12.68 1.06
N ASN A 88 -23.46 -12.24 1.39
CA ASN A 88 -24.66 -13.06 1.48
C ASN A 88 -25.78 -12.46 0.61
N PRO A 89 -26.80 -13.23 0.23
CA PRO A 89 -27.96 -12.70 -0.50
C PRO A 89 -28.60 -11.50 0.19
N VAL A 90 -28.86 -10.44 -0.56
CA VAL A 90 -29.41 -9.16 -0.05
C VAL A 90 -30.84 -8.96 -0.52
N THR A 91 -31.73 -8.59 0.40
CA THR A 91 -33.13 -8.27 0.06
C THR A 91 -33.28 -6.79 -0.30
N PHE A 92 -33.81 -6.53 -1.49
CA PHE A 92 -34.20 -5.21 -1.96
C PHE A 92 -35.72 -5.07 -1.92
N THR A 93 -36.22 -4.15 -1.12
CA THR A 93 -37.67 -3.86 -0.99
C THR A 93 -38.06 -2.73 -1.93
N VAL A 94 -38.93 -3.00 -2.90
CA VAL A 94 -39.51 -2.00 -3.79
C VAL A 94 -40.87 -1.57 -3.24
N THR A 95 -41.03 -0.27 -3.04
CA THR A 95 -42.27 0.34 -2.55
C THR A 95 -42.92 1.16 -3.69
N ALA A 96 -44.16 0.80 -4.06
CA ALA A 96 -44.91 1.49 -5.09
C ALA A 96 -45.45 2.85 -4.57
N GLU A 97 -46.01 3.70 -5.46
CA GLU A 97 -46.63 4.97 -5.10
C GLU A 97 -47.82 4.81 -4.11
N ASP A 98 -48.56 3.70 -4.19
CA ASP A 98 -49.67 3.38 -3.30
C ASP A 98 -49.23 2.79 -1.94
N GLY A 99 -47.91 2.67 -1.68
CA GLY A 99 -47.35 2.16 -0.45
C GLY A 99 -47.24 0.63 -0.41
N SER A 100 -47.71 -0.11 -1.41
CA SER A 100 -47.57 -1.56 -1.47
C SER A 100 -46.11 -1.95 -1.78
N GLN A 101 -45.65 -3.07 -1.22
CA GLN A 101 -44.25 -3.49 -1.29
C GLN A 101 -44.05 -4.87 -1.93
N VAL A 102 -42.85 -5.11 -2.45
CA VAL A 102 -42.39 -6.42 -2.90
C VAL A 102 -40.88 -6.53 -2.61
N ASN A 103 -40.46 -7.73 -2.25
CA ASN A 103 -39.06 -8.03 -1.99
C ASN A 103 -38.44 -8.80 -3.16
N TYR A 104 -37.25 -8.39 -3.57
CA TYR A 104 -36.36 -9.11 -4.48
C TYR A 104 -35.13 -9.57 -3.71
N VAL A 105 -34.69 -10.78 -3.93
CA VAL A 105 -33.46 -11.31 -3.34
C VAL A 105 -32.37 -11.26 -4.38
N ALA A 106 -31.34 -10.45 -4.15
CA ALA A 106 -30.16 -10.36 -4.99
C ALA A 106 -29.06 -11.29 -4.47
N THR A 107 -28.63 -12.20 -5.31
CA THR A 107 -27.49 -13.10 -5.08
C THR A 107 -26.40 -12.73 -6.08
N ILE A 108 -25.31 -12.16 -5.57
CA ILE A 108 -24.14 -11.82 -6.37
C ILE A 108 -23.05 -12.81 -6.03
N THR A 109 -22.59 -13.54 -7.02
CA THR A 109 -21.49 -14.49 -6.88
C THR A 109 -20.27 -13.95 -7.59
N VAL A 110 -19.11 -14.12 -6.98
CA VAL A 110 -17.85 -13.88 -7.67
C VAL A 110 -17.60 -15.06 -8.61
N ASP A 111 -17.24 -14.75 -9.85
CA ASP A 111 -16.78 -15.78 -10.77
C ASP A 111 -15.62 -16.53 -10.09
N GLN A 112 -15.81 -17.81 -9.88
CA GLN A 112 -14.80 -18.65 -9.24
C GLN A 112 -13.71 -19.07 -10.24
N ASN A 113 -13.96 -18.82 -11.53
CA ASN A 113 -13.14 -19.35 -12.62
C ASN A 113 -12.29 -18.27 -13.29
N GLY A 114 -11.87 -17.26 -12.66
CA GLY A 114 -10.84 -16.25 -13.03
C GLY A 114 -10.48 -15.99 -14.51
N GLY A 115 -11.28 -16.37 -15.47
CA GLY A 115 -10.97 -16.24 -16.91
C GLY A 115 -12.17 -15.85 -17.76
N GLY A 116 -12.03 -14.82 -18.56
CA GLY A 116 -13.06 -14.31 -19.50
C GLY A 116 -13.08 -15.01 -20.84
N GLY A 117 -12.98 -16.34 -20.90
CA GLY A 117 -12.95 -17.05 -22.16
C GLY A 117 -14.01 -18.16 -22.23
N GLY A 118 -14.96 -18.08 -23.14
CA GLY A 118 -15.97 -19.12 -23.40
C GLY A 118 -15.44 -20.31 -24.23
N GLY A 119 -14.18 -20.67 -24.08
CA GLY A 119 -13.57 -21.84 -24.72
C GLY A 119 -14.08 -23.17 -24.15
N THR A 120 -14.23 -24.20 -24.98
CA THR A 120 -14.75 -25.53 -24.60
C THR A 120 -13.64 -26.60 -24.51
N GLY A 121 -12.39 -26.19 -24.23
CA GLY A 121 -11.24 -27.09 -24.11
C GLY A 121 -10.89 -27.41 -22.66
N ASP A 122 -9.99 -28.36 -22.47
CA ASP A 122 -9.35 -28.62 -21.18
C ASP A 122 -8.09 -27.77 -21.02
N PRO A 123 -7.76 -27.29 -19.79
CA PRO A 123 -6.55 -26.55 -19.54
C PRO A 123 -5.29 -27.40 -19.79
N THR A 124 -4.22 -26.76 -20.23
CA THR A 124 -2.93 -27.43 -20.41
C THR A 124 -2.23 -27.59 -19.07
N THR A 125 -2.08 -28.84 -18.61
CA THR A 125 -1.24 -29.11 -17.44
C THR A 125 0.23 -29.04 -17.80
N TRP A 126 0.98 -28.20 -17.10
CA TRP A 126 2.41 -28.06 -17.23
C TRP A 126 3.13 -28.68 -16.04
N SER A 127 4.14 -29.45 -16.32
CA SER A 127 5.06 -29.98 -15.33
C SER A 127 6.47 -30.04 -15.88
N GLY A 128 7.47 -29.65 -15.08
CA GLY A 128 8.89 -29.72 -15.42
C GLY A 128 9.48 -28.39 -15.93
N ASN A 129 10.65 -28.52 -16.55
CA ASN A 129 11.50 -27.38 -16.89
C ASN A 129 11.16 -26.77 -18.27
N ILE A 130 11.37 -25.46 -18.38
CA ILE A 130 11.32 -24.71 -19.64
C ILE A 130 12.76 -24.37 -20.03
N SER A 131 13.33 -25.12 -20.97
CA SER A 131 14.72 -24.99 -21.41
C SER A 131 14.88 -24.30 -22.78
N ALA A 132 13.79 -23.90 -23.42
CA ALA A 132 13.75 -23.17 -24.69
C ALA A 132 12.73 -22.03 -24.61
N ASN A 133 12.87 -21.02 -25.48
CA ASN A 133 11.88 -19.95 -25.55
C ASN A 133 10.48 -20.51 -25.79
N THR A 134 9.58 -20.19 -24.88
CA THR A 134 8.22 -20.74 -24.84
C THR A 134 7.22 -19.59 -24.73
N THR A 135 6.12 -19.68 -25.48
CA THR A 135 5.01 -18.75 -25.36
C THR A 135 3.77 -19.49 -24.89
N TRP A 136 3.11 -18.97 -23.89
CA TRP A 136 1.82 -19.44 -23.41
C TRP A 136 0.73 -18.47 -23.90
N PRO A 137 0.00 -18.84 -24.98
CA PRO A 137 -1.09 -18.04 -25.51
C PRO A 137 -2.35 -18.14 -24.65
N ASP A 138 -3.20 -17.12 -24.74
CA ASP A 138 -4.58 -17.15 -24.25
C ASP A 138 -5.39 -18.20 -25.03
N LEU A 139 -5.76 -19.31 -24.37
CA LEU A 139 -6.53 -20.39 -24.98
C LEU A 139 -8.03 -20.09 -24.99
N GLY A 140 -8.43 -18.96 -24.40
CA GLY A 140 -9.82 -18.57 -24.27
C GLY A 140 -10.58 -19.41 -23.24
N LEU A 141 -9.89 -20.01 -22.30
CA LEU A 141 -10.47 -20.83 -21.23
C LEU A 141 -10.59 -20.01 -19.93
N ASP A 142 -11.41 -20.48 -18.98
CA ASP A 142 -11.45 -19.91 -17.62
C ASP A 142 -10.12 -20.11 -16.89
N VAL A 143 -9.45 -21.24 -17.16
CA VAL A 143 -8.08 -21.55 -16.77
C VAL A 143 -7.38 -22.10 -18.02
N ASP A 144 -6.30 -21.46 -18.45
CA ASP A 144 -5.55 -21.87 -19.64
C ASP A 144 -4.48 -22.90 -19.29
N TYR A 145 -3.79 -22.70 -18.17
CA TYR A 145 -2.69 -23.55 -17.74
C TYR A 145 -2.84 -23.96 -16.28
N ILE A 146 -2.44 -25.19 -15.99
CA ILE A 146 -2.34 -25.72 -14.63
C ILE A 146 -0.88 -26.03 -14.34
N ILE A 147 -0.35 -25.48 -13.24
CA ILE A 147 0.96 -25.83 -12.72
C ILE A 147 0.79 -26.70 -11.48
N ASP A 148 1.28 -27.94 -11.56
CA ASP A 148 1.31 -28.88 -10.45
C ASP A 148 2.76 -29.07 -9.96
N GLY A 149 3.14 -28.33 -8.92
CA GLY A 149 4.47 -28.33 -8.34
C GLY A 149 5.41 -27.26 -8.90
N TRP A 150 6.68 -27.61 -9.12
CA TRP A 150 7.72 -26.66 -9.52
C TRP A 150 7.89 -26.58 -11.03
N THR A 151 8.01 -25.37 -11.54
CA THR A 151 8.37 -25.07 -12.93
C THR A 151 9.62 -24.22 -12.93
N TYR A 152 10.72 -24.75 -13.49
CA TYR A 152 11.96 -24.02 -13.66
C TYR A 152 12.09 -23.49 -15.08
N ILE A 153 12.42 -22.21 -15.21
CA ILE A 153 12.84 -21.63 -16.48
C ILE A 153 14.37 -21.58 -16.44
N GLU A 154 15.02 -22.36 -17.31
CA GLU A 154 16.45 -22.61 -17.22
C GLU A 154 17.24 -22.26 -18.49
N GLY A 155 18.55 -22.25 -18.39
CA GLY A 155 19.43 -21.88 -19.50
C GLY A 155 19.22 -20.43 -19.91
N ASN A 156 19.04 -20.18 -21.21
CA ASN A 156 18.71 -18.87 -21.76
C ASN A 156 17.23 -18.74 -22.19
N ALA A 157 16.37 -19.64 -21.73
CA ALA A 157 14.97 -19.65 -22.11
C ALA A 157 14.23 -18.40 -21.66
N LEU A 158 13.32 -17.93 -22.47
CA LEU A 158 12.34 -16.88 -22.14
C LEU A 158 10.95 -17.48 -22.15
N LEU A 159 10.26 -17.45 -21.01
CA LEU A 159 8.82 -17.72 -20.96
C LEU A 159 8.08 -16.40 -21.20
N THR A 160 7.27 -16.38 -22.26
CA THR A 160 6.35 -15.27 -22.55
C THR A 160 4.92 -15.73 -22.30
N ILE A 161 4.17 -14.99 -21.49
CA ILE A 161 2.76 -15.25 -21.18
C ILE A 161 1.95 -14.11 -21.80
N GLU A 162 0.98 -14.47 -22.66
CA GLU A 162 0.18 -13.50 -23.39
C GLU A 162 -0.95 -12.87 -22.55
N PRO A 163 -1.48 -11.70 -22.95
CA PRO A 163 -2.59 -11.06 -22.25
C PRO A 163 -3.84 -11.94 -22.16
N GLY A 164 -4.45 -12.01 -20.99
CA GLY A 164 -5.68 -12.76 -20.73
C GLY A 164 -5.46 -14.17 -20.17
N VAL A 165 -4.23 -14.67 -20.24
CA VAL A 165 -3.90 -16.01 -19.73
C VAL A 165 -4.17 -16.12 -18.24
N THR A 166 -4.85 -17.21 -17.85
CA THR A 166 -5.05 -17.61 -16.45
C THR A 166 -4.24 -18.87 -16.15
N ILE A 167 -3.39 -18.81 -15.14
CA ILE A 167 -2.57 -19.92 -14.65
C ILE A 167 -3.07 -20.33 -13.26
N MET A 168 -3.45 -21.58 -13.09
CA MET A 168 -3.88 -22.13 -11.81
C MET A 168 -2.77 -23.02 -11.20
N PHE A 169 -2.47 -22.80 -9.94
CA PHE A 169 -1.53 -23.64 -9.16
C PHE A 169 -2.31 -24.60 -8.28
N THR A 170 -2.00 -25.92 -8.34
CA THR A 170 -2.79 -26.95 -7.68
C THR A 170 -2.40 -27.27 -6.24
N GLY A 171 -1.40 -26.63 -5.69
CA GLY A 171 -0.97 -26.88 -4.32
C GLY A 171 0.02 -25.87 -3.78
N THR A 172 0.28 -25.95 -2.48
CA THR A 172 1.21 -25.03 -1.77
C THR A 172 2.64 -25.03 -2.31
N ASN A 173 3.02 -26.08 -3.03
CA ASN A 173 4.31 -26.21 -3.70
C ASN A 173 4.32 -25.62 -5.12
N GLY A 174 3.19 -25.13 -5.63
CA GLY A 174 3.12 -24.53 -6.97
C GLY A 174 4.04 -23.33 -7.07
N HIS A 175 5.04 -23.36 -7.95
CA HIS A 175 6.11 -22.37 -8.01
C HIS A 175 6.65 -22.19 -9.42
N ILE A 176 7.00 -20.94 -9.77
CA ILE A 176 7.81 -20.64 -10.96
C ILE A 176 9.14 -20.09 -10.49
N ASP A 177 10.23 -20.73 -10.93
CA ASP A 177 11.59 -20.33 -10.63
C ASP A 177 12.31 -19.91 -11.93
N VAL A 178 12.82 -18.69 -11.95
CA VAL A 178 13.50 -18.10 -13.11
C VAL A 178 14.99 -18.07 -12.87
N GLY A 179 15.72 -19.00 -13.50
CA GLY A 179 17.16 -19.14 -13.33
C GLY A 179 17.95 -17.92 -13.82
N GLU A 180 19.23 -17.80 -13.43
CA GLU A 180 20.10 -16.63 -13.60
C GLU A 180 20.14 -16.01 -15.01
N ASN A 181 20.13 -16.86 -16.06
CA ASN A 181 20.19 -16.43 -17.46
C ASN A 181 18.85 -16.57 -18.20
N ALA A 182 17.86 -17.15 -17.53
CA ALA A 182 16.50 -17.29 -18.05
C ALA A 182 15.72 -15.98 -17.96
N GLY A 183 14.53 -15.95 -18.51
CA GLY A 183 13.67 -14.77 -18.43
C GLY A 183 12.19 -15.11 -18.34
N ILE A 184 11.42 -14.19 -17.77
CA ILE A 184 9.96 -14.28 -17.73
C ILE A 184 9.34 -12.96 -18.13
N LYS A 185 8.41 -13.01 -19.08
CA LYS A 185 7.67 -11.84 -19.54
C LYS A 185 6.18 -12.09 -19.44
N MET A 186 5.53 -11.41 -18.51
CA MET A 186 4.09 -11.41 -18.30
C MET A 186 3.57 -9.99 -18.53
N VAL A 187 3.02 -9.73 -19.74
CA VAL A 187 2.53 -8.40 -20.10
C VAL A 187 1.08 -8.52 -20.54
N GLY A 188 0.18 -8.27 -19.61
CA GLY A 188 -1.26 -8.18 -19.85
C GLY A 188 -1.67 -6.76 -20.29
N THR A 189 -2.96 -6.51 -20.24
CA THR A 189 -3.57 -5.17 -20.39
C THR A 189 -4.63 -4.95 -19.31
N ALA A 190 -5.11 -3.73 -19.15
CA ALA A 190 -6.18 -3.43 -18.20
C ALA A 190 -7.46 -4.24 -18.48
N GLU A 191 -7.75 -4.52 -19.77
CA GLU A 191 -8.92 -5.30 -20.20
C GLU A 191 -8.67 -6.81 -20.19
N LYS A 192 -7.40 -7.23 -20.32
CA LYS A 192 -6.95 -8.61 -20.36
C LYS A 192 -5.73 -8.82 -19.44
N PRO A 193 -5.90 -8.74 -18.12
CA PRO A 193 -4.80 -9.02 -17.19
C PRO A 193 -4.42 -10.50 -17.28
N ILE A 194 -3.15 -10.78 -16.98
CA ILE A 194 -2.68 -12.15 -16.74
C ILE A 194 -2.99 -12.49 -15.29
N ARG A 195 -3.49 -13.71 -15.03
CA ARG A 195 -3.92 -14.11 -13.69
C ARG A 195 -3.18 -15.35 -13.21
N LEU A 196 -2.65 -15.28 -12.02
CA LEU A 196 -2.05 -16.39 -11.30
C LEU A 196 -2.93 -16.68 -10.08
N VAL A 197 -3.58 -17.84 -10.07
CA VAL A 197 -4.64 -18.15 -9.12
C VAL A 197 -4.43 -19.51 -8.46
N ASN A 198 -5.10 -19.72 -7.34
CA ASN A 198 -5.23 -21.02 -6.69
C ASN A 198 -6.50 -21.77 -7.14
N PRO A 199 -6.64 -23.07 -6.83
CA PRO A 199 -7.84 -23.83 -7.16
C PRO A 199 -9.11 -23.18 -6.63
N LEU A 200 -10.17 -23.31 -7.42
CA LEU A 200 -11.52 -22.89 -7.10
C LEU A 200 -11.96 -23.36 -5.70
N ASN A 201 -12.58 -22.47 -4.94
CA ASN A 201 -13.04 -22.66 -3.56
C ASN A 201 -11.97 -22.62 -2.46
N ASN A 202 -10.74 -22.24 -2.76
CA ASN A 202 -9.72 -22.03 -1.75
C ASN A 202 -9.33 -20.54 -1.69
N ASN A 203 -10.04 -19.75 -0.89
CA ASN A 203 -9.73 -18.34 -0.65
C ASN A 203 -8.64 -18.15 0.42
N ASN A 204 -7.88 -19.21 0.74
CA ASN A 204 -6.85 -19.13 1.75
C ASN A 204 -5.59 -18.46 1.17
N PRO A 205 -5.09 -17.40 1.80
CA PRO A 205 -3.76 -16.85 1.49
C PRO A 205 -2.69 -17.93 1.61
N GLY A 206 -1.66 -17.91 0.73
CA GLY A 206 -0.60 -18.92 0.73
C GLY A 206 -1.00 -20.25 0.08
N ALA A 207 -1.95 -20.25 -0.84
CA ALA A 207 -2.39 -21.49 -1.52
C ALA A 207 -1.38 -22.02 -2.55
N TRP A 208 -0.41 -21.22 -2.96
CA TRP A 208 0.72 -21.60 -3.82
C TRP A 208 1.97 -20.81 -3.40
N ARG A 209 3.17 -21.28 -3.79
CA ARG A 209 4.41 -20.77 -3.20
C ARG A 209 4.77 -19.35 -3.66
N GLY A 210 4.68 -19.06 -4.94
CA GLY A 210 5.08 -17.76 -5.49
C GLY A 210 5.95 -17.89 -6.75
N ILE A 211 6.60 -16.78 -7.10
CA ILE A 211 7.58 -16.71 -8.19
C ILE A 211 8.90 -16.22 -7.63
N THR A 212 9.99 -16.93 -7.96
CA THR A 212 11.36 -16.49 -7.65
C THR A 212 12.10 -16.11 -8.93
N ILE A 213 12.80 -14.96 -8.92
CA ILE A 213 13.55 -14.45 -10.06
C ILE A 213 15.01 -14.27 -9.67
N HIS A 214 15.88 -15.20 -10.13
CA HIS A 214 17.33 -15.10 -9.98
C HIS A 214 17.99 -14.34 -11.15
N SER A 215 17.22 -14.11 -12.20
CA SER A 215 17.67 -13.59 -13.49
C SER A 215 18.02 -12.12 -13.49
N ASN A 216 19.20 -11.79 -14.02
CA ASN A 216 19.63 -10.40 -14.23
C ASN A 216 19.25 -9.82 -15.60
N ARG A 217 18.34 -10.47 -16.33
CA ARG A 217 17.86 -9.99 -17.63
C ARG A 217 16.99 -8.75 -17.47
N ASN A 218 17.12 -7.81 -18.40
CA ASN A 218 16.32 -6.58 -18.39
C ASN A 218 14.89 -6.78 -18.94
N ASP A 219 14.57 -7.95 -19.49
CA ASP A 219 13.27 -8.30 -20.03
C ASP A 219 12.39 -9.12 -19.08
N ASN A 220 12.81 -9.30 -17.82
CA ASN A 220 11.92 -9.77 -16.76
C ASN A 220 10.89 -8.67 -16.46
N GLN A 221 9.64 -8.92 -16.82
CA GLN A 221 8.60 -7.91 -16.81
C GLN A 221 7.27 -8.48 -16.39
N PHE A 222 6.64 -7.83 -15.40
CA PHE A 222 5.26 -8.03 -14.99
C PHE A 222 4.49 -6.74 -15.21
N GLU A 223 3.49 -6.78 -16.07
CA GLU A 223 2.60 -5.65 -16.32
C GLU A 223 1.16 -6.13 -16.45
N TYR A 224 0.25 -5.52 -15.71
CA TYR A 224 -1.15 -5.99 -15.58
C TYR A 224 -1.23 -7.48 -15.24
N VAL A 225 -0.53 -7.88 -14.18
CA VAL A 225 -0.56 -9.25 -13.63
C VAL A 225 -1.27 -9.25 -12.28
N GLU A 226 -2.20 -10.18 -12.11
CA GLU A 226 -2.92 -10.41 -10.85
C GLU A 226 -2.40 -11.68 -10.18
N PHE A 227 -1.82 -11.55 -9.00
CA PHE A 227 -1.33 -12.63 -8.16
C PHE A 227 -2.32 -12.82 -7.01
N ILE A 228 -3.02 -13.96 -6.97
CA ILE A 228 -4.09 -14.22 -6.02
C ILE A 228 -3.73 -15.38 -5.10
N ASN A 229 -3.71 -15.12 -3.78
CA ASN A 229 -3.46 -16.08 -2.72
C ASN A 229 -2.13 -16.85 -2.83
N GLY A 230 -1.07 -16.20 -3.33
CA GLY A 230 0.28 -16.77 -3.35
C GLY A 230 1.02 -16.66 -2.01
N GLY A 231 2.32 -17.00 -2.01
CA GLY A 231 3.20 -16.85 -0.84
C GLY A 231 2.92 -17.87 0.26
N SER A 232 2.96 -19.18 -0.05
CA SER A 232 2.85 -20.25 0.96
C SER A 232 4.07 -20.32 1.86
N ASP A 233 3.90 -20.86 3.05
CA ASP A 233 4.98 -21.10 4.02
C ASP A 233 5.80 -19.83 4.35
N GLU A 234 5.08 -18.70 4.52
CA GLU A 234 5.66 -17.39 4.82
C GLU A 234 6.56 -16.80 3.71
N ASN A 235 6.62 -17.43 2.53
CA ASN A 235 7.35 -16.86 1.38
C ASN A 235 6.62 -15.64 0.81
N ALA A 236 7.38 -14.77 0.12
CA ALA A 236 6.77 -13.71 -0.67
C ALA A 236 6.04 -14.27 -1.90
N VAL A 237 5.01 -13.54 -2.37
CA VAL A 237 4.36 -13.88 -3.65
C VAL A 237 5.34 -13.71 -4.82
N VAL A 238 6.19 -12.68 -4.75
CA VAL A 238 7.28 -12.44 -5.71
C VAL A 238 8.57 -12.23 -4.93
N ALA A 239 9.54 -13.12 -5.11
CA ALA A 239 10.90 -13.01 -4.59
C ALA A 239 11.84 -12.66 -5.74
N CYS A 240 12.65 -11.61 -5.61
CA CYS A 240 13.55 -11.15 -6.66
C CYS A 240 14.99 -11.03 -6.14
N GLU A 241 15.89 -11.82 -6.70
CA GLU A 241 17.34 -11.75 -6.48
C GLU A 241 18.08 -11.13 -7.69
N GLY A 242 17.39 -10.99 -8.81
CA GLY A 242 17.88 -10.41 -10.05
C GLY A 242 17.19 -9.09 -10.39
N LYS A 243 16.75 -8.92 -11.64
CA LYS A 243 16.10 -7.71 -12.14
C LYS A 243 14.64 -7.96 -12.48
N LEU A 244 13.78 -7.03 -12.08
CA LEU A 244 12.35 -7.10 -12.35
C LEU A 244 11.77 -5.71 -12.65
N SER A 245 10.97 -5.59 -13.69
CA SER A 245 10.02 -4.49 -13.87
C SER A 245 8.63 -4.94 -13.45
N MET A 246 7.97 -4.20 -12.57
CA MET A 246 6.64 -4.52 -12.08
C MET A 246 5.74 -3.28 -12.13
N LYS A 247 4.70 -3.32 -13.00
CA LYS A 247 3.80 -2.19 -13.24
C LYS A 247 2.35 -2.63 -13.32
N HIS A 248 1.44 -1.81 -12.78
CA HIS A 248 0.00 -2.06 -12.84
C HIS A 248 -0.42 -3.45 -12.34
N CYS A 249 0.37 -4.05 -11.46
CA CYS A 249 0.12 -5.39 -10.94
C CYS A 249 -0.73 -5.35 -9.66
N LEU A 250 -1.46 -6.44 -9.44
CA LEU A 250 -2.21 -6.69 -8.22
C LEU A 250 -1.63 -7.90 -7.49
N ILE A 251 -1.23 -7.73 -6.24
CA ILE A 251 -1.01 -8.84 -5.30
C ILE A 251 -2.15 -8.79 -4.29
N ASN A 252 -2.89 -9.89 -4.16
CA ASN A 252 -4.03 -9.99 -3.26
C ASN A 252 -4.05 -11.33 -2.52
N GLY A 253 -3.71 -11.28 -1.26
CA GLY A 253 -3.66 -12.44 -0.37
C GLY A 253 -2.32 -13.18 -0.41
N SER A 254 -1.66 -13.23 0.75
CA SER A 254 -0.46 -14.03 1.01
C SER A 254 -0.41 -14.40 2.49
N SER A 255 0.12 -15.59 2.82
CA SER A 255 0.49 -15.89 4.20
C SER A 255 1.82 -15.25 4.59
N GLY A 256 2.67 -14.91 3.62
CA GLY A 256 3.91 -14.16 3.77
C GLY A 256 3.81 -12.72 3.24
N ASN A 257 4.90 -12.23 2.70
CA ASN A 257 5.01 -10.87 2.18
C ASN A 257 4.49 -10.75 0.74
N GLY A 258 4.27 -9.51 0.28
CA GLY A 258 3.89 -9.25 -1.11
C GLY A 258 5.06 -9.46 -2.06
N VAL A 259 6.07 -8.57 -1.98
CA VAL A 259 7.30 -8.64 -2.78
C VAL A 259 8.51 -8.50 -1.87
N GLU A 260 9.51 -9.31 -2.13
CA GLU A 260 10.80 -9.25 -1.45
C GLU A 260 11.94 -9.10 -2.45
N LEU A 261 12.82 -8.16 -2.19
CA LEU A 261 14.12 -8.06 -2.86
C LEU A 261 15.17 -8.69 -1.98
N TYR A 262 15.84 -9.72 -2.50
CA TYR A 262 16.94 -10.41 -1.84
C TYR A 262 18.27 -10.10 -2.52
N TYR A 263 19.35 -10.09 -1.77
CA TYR A 263 20.72 -9.97 -2.26
C TYR A 263 20.87 -8.85 -3.31
N THR A 264 21.14 -9.21 -4.56
CA THR A 264 21.35 -8.31 -5.69
C THR A 264 20.06 -7.92 -6.41
N GLY A 265 18.91 -8.36 -5.90
CA GLY A 265 17.59 -8.08 -6.51
C GLY A 265 17.33 -6.59 -6.63
N VAL A 266 16.85 -6.15 -7.80
CA VAL A 266 16.54 -4.74 -8.06
C VAL A 266 15.32 -4.59 -8.96
N PHE A 267 14.48 -3.63 -8.64
CA PHE A 267 13.46 -3.19 -9.59
C PHE A 267 14.10 -2.32 -10.67
N THR A 268 13.79 -2.61 -11.94
CA THR A 268 14.05 -1.69 -13.05
C THR A 268 12.91 -0.67 -13.21
N ALA A 269 11.72 -1.00 -12.71
CA ALA A 269 10.59 -0.11 -12.50
C ALA A 269 9.62 -0.74 -11.50
N PHE A 270 9.02 0.07 -10.62
CA PHE A 270 8.00 -0.37 -9.67
C PHE A 270 6.97 0.76 -9.48
N GLU A 271 5.84 0.70 -10.21
CA GLU A 271 4.86 1.79 -10.24
C GLU A 271 3.44 1.31 -10.51
N ASN A 272 2.45 2.04 -9.96
CA ASN A 272 1.03 1.77 -10.13
C ASN A 272 0.59 0.36 -9.68
N ASN A 273 1.29 -0.25 -8.75
CA ASN A 273 0.96 -1.58 -8.22
C ASN A 273 0.00 -1.46 -7.03
N THR A 274 -0.83 -2.47 -6.86
CA THR A 274 -1.67 -2.64 -5.67
C THR A 274 -1.26 -3.90 -4.93
N ILE A 275 -0.86 -3.76 -3.65
CA ILE A 275 -0.50 -4.89 -2.79
C ILE A 275 -1.38 -4.87 -1.56
N LYS A 276 -2.16 -5.93 -1.37
CA LYS A 276 -3.14 -5.99 -0.29
C LYS A 276 -3.30 -7.38 0.32
N ASN A 277 -3.76 -7.42 1.58
CA ASN A 277 -4.05 -8.64 2.30
C ASN A 277 -2.84 -9.58 2.41
N VAL A 278 -1.66 -9.02 2.64
CA VAL A 278 -0.40 -9.73 2.85
C VAL A 278 0.18 -9.37 4.22
N ASN A 279 1.29 -9.99 4.63
CA ASN A 279 1.97 -9.61 5.87
C ASN A 279 2.60 -8.23 5.73
N TYR A 280 3.74 -8.10 5.07
CA TYR A 280 4.32 -6.82 4.65
C TYR A 280 4.20 -6.66 3.14
N PRO A 281 3.81 -5.47 2.62
CA PRO A 281 3.70 -5.28 1.17
C PRO A 281 5.04 -5.39 0.46
N LEU A 282 6.10 -4.79 1.00
CA LEU A 282 7.46 -4.83 0.46
C LEU A 282 8.47 -5.11 1.56
N TRP A 283 9.47 -5.93 1.25
CA TRP A 283 10.65 -6.18 2.06
C TRP A 283 11.90 -5.95 1.20
N ILE A 284 12.74 -4.99 1.58
CA ILE A 284 13.85 -4.52 0.75
C ILE A 284 15.13 -4.55 1.57
N ASN A 285 16.14 -5.21 1.04
CA ASN A 285 17.40 -5.49 1.72
C ASN A 285 18.57 -4.59 1.30
N GLU A 286 18.35 -3.53 0.55
CA GLU A 286 19.35 -2.49 0.25
C GLU A 286 18.67 -1.12 0.09
N LEU A 287 19.23 -0.11 0.75
CA LEU A 287 18.66 1.22 0.85
C LEU A 287 18.58 1.98 -0.48
N ASP A 288 19.59 1.85 -1.34
CA ASP A 288 19.63 2.53 -2.64
C ASP A 288 18.54 2.03 -3.62
N LYS A 289 18.08 0.79 -3.44
CA LYS A 289 16.99 0.18 -4.23
C LYS A 289 15.64 0.86 -4.01
N LEU A 290 15.45 1.54 -2.87
CA LEU A 290 14.25 2.32 -2.60
C LEU A 290 14.05 3.49 -3.57
N SER A 291 15.13 3.94 -4.21
CA SER A 291 15.10 5.06 -5.17
C SER A 291 14.25 4.77 -6.42
N VAL A 292 13.97 3.49 -6.72
CA VAL A 292 13.20 3.06 -7.90
C VAL A 292 11.70 2.93 -7.62
N LEU A 293 11.28 3.06 -6.36
CA LEU A 293 9.87 3.02 -6.01
C LEU A 293 9.15 4.25 -6.61
N GLY A 294 8.44 4.03 -7.71
CA GLY A 294 7.71 5.05 -8.44
C GLY A 294 6.38 5.43 -7.78
N ASN A 295 5.60 6.23 -8.48
CA ASN A 295 4.32 6.72 -7.99
C ASN A 295 3.17 5.75 -8.29
N GLY A 296 2.02 6.00 -7.66
CA GLY A 296 0.77 5.28 -7.95
C GLY A 296 0.66 3.91 -7.30
N ASN A 297 1.64 3.49 -6.49
CA ASN A 297 1.53 2.27 -5.71
C ASN A 297 0.50 2.43 -4.59
N SER A 298 -0.24 1.38 -4.30
CA SER A 298 -1.29 1.32 -3.28
C SER A 298 -1.10 0.11 -2.37
N TYR A 299 -1.11 0.31 -1.06
CA TYR A 299 -0.87 -0.71 -0.05
C TYR A 299 -2.04 -0.75 0.92
N LEU A 300 -2.86 -1.82 0.87
CA LEU A 300 -4.17 -1.84 1.52
C LEU A 300 -4.37 -3.10 2.37
N ASN A 301 -4.88 -2.92 3.58
CA ASN A 301 -5.30 -4.03 4.44
C ASN A 301 -4.20 -5.08 4.70
N ASN A 302 -2.94 -4.69 4.67
CA ASN A 302 -1.83 -5.57 5.01
C ASN A 302 -1.74 -5.72 6.54
N ALA A 303 -1.32 -6.87 7.02
CA ALA A 303 -1.19 -7.11 8.46
C ALA A 303 -0.24 -6.09 9.11
N ASN A 304 0.86 -5.79 8.42
CA ASN A 304 1.83 -4.74 8.74
C ASN A 304 1.97 -3.84 7.52
N ASN A 305 1.22 -2.74 7.49
CA ASN A 305 1.19 -1.87 6.31
C ASN A 305 2.38 -0.90 6.29
N MET A 306 3.58 -1.45 6.16
CA MET A 306 4.87 -0.75 6.15
C MET A 306 5.81 -1.40 5.13
N ILE A 307 6.73 -0.61 4.56
CA ILE A 307 7.83 -1.12 3.72
C ILE A 307 9.01 -1.43 4.63
N VAL A 308 9.40 -2.70 4.71
CA VAL A 308 10.55 -3.11 5.55
C VAL A 308 11.85 -2.76 4.86
N ILE A 309 12.75 -2.15 5.63
CA ILE A 309 14.16 -1.93 5.30
C ILE A 309 14.98 -2.91 6.16
N ASP A 310 15.58 -3.90 5.50
CA ASP A 310 16.41 -4.92 6.13
C ASP A 310 17.87 -4.75 5.68
N ASP A 311 18.38 -3.53 5.82
CA ASP A 311 19.74 -3.17 5.47
C ASP A 311 20.25 -2.13 6.46
N TYR A 312 21.49 -2.29 6.88
CA TYR A 312 22.13 -1.36 7.80
C TYR A 312 23.02 -0.32 7.09
N TYR A 313 23.64 -0.68 5.95
CA TYR A 313 24.63 0.17 5.31
C TYR A 313 24.15 0.78 3.99
N LEU A 314 24.24 2.10 3.90
CA LEU A 314 24.31 2.81 2.62
C LEU A 314 25.75 3.22 2.39
N ASP A 315 26.49 2.49 1.60
CA ASP A 315 27.93 2.56 1.41
C ASP A 315 28.34 2.65 -0.07
N GLU A 316 29.61 2.49 -0.37
CA GLU A 316 30.14 2.43 -1.74
C GLU A 316 29.78 3.64 -2.62
N GLN A 317 29.69 4.83 -2.04
CA GLN A 317 29.33 6.08 -2.74
C GLN A 317 27.94 6.04 -3.40
N LYS A 318 27.05 5.19 -2.88
CA LYS A 318 25.66 5.09 -3.37
C LYS A 318 24.83 6.30 -2.97
N THR A 319 23.74 6.49 -3.70
CA THR A 319 22.71 7.48 -3.36
C THR A 319 21.38 6.81 -3.23
N ALA A 320 20.76 6.93 -2.06
CA ALA A 320 19.37 6.52 -1.82
C ALA A 320 18.46 7.74 -1.82
N THR A 321 17.41 7.72 -2.61
CA THR A 321 16.33 8.74 -2.59
C THR A 321 15.04 8.10 -2.10
N ILE A 322 14.58 8.51 -0.94
CA ILE A 322 13.40 7.94 -0.28
C ILE A 322 12.21 8.85 -0.57
N SER A 323 11.22 8.30 -1.29
CA SER A 323 10.01 9.01 -1.66
C SER A 323 8.82 8.53 -0.83
N ASN A 324 7.86 9.44 -0.56
CA ASN A 324 6.66 9.08 0.17
C ASN A 324 5.80 8.09 -0.64
N GLN A 325 5.62 6.90 -0.10
CA GLN A 325 4.80 5.83 -0.69
C GLN A 325 3.39 5.73 -0.05
N GLY A 326 3.02 6.69 0.81
CA GLY A 326 1.72 6.70 1.51
C GLY A 326 1.63 5.76 2.71
N ILE A 327 2.68 5.01 3.01
CA ILE A 327 2.86 4.16 4.18
C ILE A 327 4.27 4.33 4.75
N PRO A 328 4.50 4.03 6.05
CA PRO A 328 5.81 4.16 6.67
C PRO A 328 6.85 3.18 6.11
N TYR A 329 8.11 3.56 6.20
CA TYR A 329 9.27 2.68 6.09
C TYR A 329 9.64 2.15 7.47
N TYR A 330 9.71 0.84 7.62
CA TYR A 330 10.04 0.18 8.87
C TYR A 330 11.48 -0.31 8.83
N VAL A 331 12.32 0.34 9.61
CA VAL A 331 13.74 0.03 9.77
C VAL A 331 13.90 -0.99 10.89
N ILE A 332 14.32 -2.18 10.53
CA ILE A 332 14.53 -3.29 11.46
C ILE A 332 16.01 -3.41 11.85
N ASN A 333 16.29 -4.32 12.76
CA ASN A 333 17.64 -4.63 13.23
C ASN A 333 18.34 -3.41 13.86
N ASN A 334 19.61 -3.18 13.51
CA ASN A 334 20.45 -2.16 14.11
C ASN A 334 20.15 -0.72 13.62
N GLY A 335 19.36 -0.55 12.56
CA GLY A 335 19.06 0.79 12.02
C GLY A 335 19.61 1.05 10.63
N ILE A 336 20.12 2.27 10.41
CA ILE A 336 20.70 2.74 9.14
C ILE A 336 22.04 3.42 9.43
N ASN A 337 23.07 3.10 8.65
CA ASN A 337 24.35 3.80 8.63
C ASN A 337 24.68 4.27 7.22
N VAL A 338 24.65 5.60 7.01
CA VAL A 338 25.10 6.24 5.77
C VAL A 338 26.58 6.50 5.89
N CYS A 339 27.40 5.78 5.12
CA CYS A 339 28.85 5.79 5.23
C CYS A 339 29.54 5.78 3.85
N GLU A 340 30.86 5.83 3.83
CA GLU A 340 31.71 5.72 2.63
C GLU A 340 31.36 6.69 1.50
N ASN A 341 31.21 7.99 1.82
CA ASN A 341 30.84 9.04 0.86
C ASN A 341 29.45 8.86 0.21
N SER A 342 28.57 8.09 0.86
CA SER A 342 27.22 7.87 0.37
C SER A 342 26.28 9.01 0.75
N LYS A 343 25.12 9.03 0.10
CA LYS A 343 24.13 10.09 0.28
C LYS A 343 22.73 9.53 0.44
N MET A 344 22.03 9.96 1.47
CA MET A 344 20.60 9.72 1.60
C MET A 344 19.80 11.01 1.42
N ILE A 345 18.80 10.99 0.57
CA ILE A 345 17.84 12.07 0.34
C ILE A 345 16.48 11.58 0.78
N VAL A 346 15.87 12.27 1.73
CA VAL A 346 14.54 11.95 2.23
C VAL A 346 13.57 13.04 1.83
N ASN A 347 12.58 12.69 1.01
CA ASN A 347 11.60 13.63 0.49
C ASN A 347 10.47 13.92 1.49
N ALA A 348 9.73 14.99 1.24
CA ALA A 348 8.63 15.44 2.09
C ALA A 348 7.55 14.35 2.29
N GLY A 349 7.03 14.27 3.51
CA GLY A 349 5.97 13.34 3.90
C GLY A 349 6.41 11.90 4.12
N VAL A 350 7.70 11.60 4.02
CA VAL A 350 8.24 10.28 4.38
C VAL A 350 8.12 10.08 5.89
N GLU A 351 7.75 8.87 6.30
CA GLU A 351 7.76 8.43 7.69
C GLU A 351 8.66 7.22 7.84
N PHE A 352 9.62 7.29 8.76
CA PHE A 352 10.44 6.17 9.22
C PHE A 352 9.97 5.72 10.60
N VAL A 353 9.83 4.42 10.73
CA VAL A 353 9.52 3.72 11.98
C VAL A 353 10.71 2.85 12.33
N PHE A 354 11.33 3.08 13.47
CA PHE A 354 12.51 2.36 13.91
C PHE A 354 12.16 1.29 14.95
N ASP A 355 12.83 0.16 14.87
CA ASP A 355 12.76 -0.87 15.91
C ASP A 355 13.47 -0.40 17.18
N TYR A 356 13.25 -1.14 18.28
CA TYR A 356 13.91 -0.86 19.56
C TYR A 356 15.43 -0.85 19.40
N GLU A 357 16.09 0.16 20.00
CA GLU A 357 17.54 0.40 19.91
C GLU A 357 18.12 0.61 18.50
N ALA A 358 17.33 0.63 17.46
CA ALA A 358 17.82 0.98 16.13
C ALA A 358 18.34 2.43 16.10
N GLU A 359 19.37 2.67 15.29
CA GLU A 359 20.01 3.98 15.18
C GLU A 359 20.04 4.48 13.72
N PHE A 360 20.20 5.78 13.53
CA PHE A 360 20.42 6.34 12.21
C PHE A 360 21.72 7.14 12.22
N ILE A 361 22.79 6.52 11.75
CA ILE A 361 24.13 7.10 11.74
C ILE A 361 24.44 7.76 10.42
N ILE A 362 25.04 8.94 10.48
CA ILE A 362 25.66 9.63 9.35
C ILE A 362 27.17 9.71 9.66
N SER A 363 27.92 8.81 9.04
CA SER A 363 29.35 8.67 9.25
C SER A 363 30.14 9.75 8.50
N GLU A 364 31.45 9.85 8.78
CA GLU A 364 32.37 10.76 8.10
C GLU A 364 32.19 10.72 6.58
N ASP A 365 32.32 11.88 5.94
CA ASP A 365 32.28 12.06 4.49
C ASP A 365 30.95 11.69 3.79
N SER A 366 29.92 11.30 4.55
CA SER A 366 28.61 10.95 4.02
C SER A 366 27.60 12.09 4.22
N ARG A 367 26.41 11.98 3.60
CA ARG A 367 25.47 13.10 3.56
C ARG A 367 24.03 12.65 3.76
N LEU A 368 23.33 13.39 4.61
CA LEU A 368 21.88 13.28 4.80
C LEU A 368 21.19 14.59 4.39
N GLU A 369 20.19 14.50 3.52
CA GLU A 369 19.29 15.60 3.15
C GLU A 369 17.85 15.23 3.47
N VAL A 370 17.29 15.80 4.52
CA VAL A 370 15.88 15.66 4.88
C VAL A 370 15.11 16.89 4.41
N ASN A 371 14.24 16.71 3.42
CA ASN A 371 13.55 17.77 2.69
C ASN A 371 12.05 17.79 3.01
N GLY A 372 11.68 17.89 4.28
CA GLY A 372 10.29 18.08 4.68
C GLY A 372 9.74 19.46 4.32
N THR A 373 8.44 19.61 4.45
CA THR A 373 7.72 20.89 4.34
C THR A 373 6.77 21.07 5.52
N ALA A 374 6.28 22.29 5.74
CA ALA A 374 5.33 22.56 6.81
C ALA A 374 4.04 21.71 6.71
N SER A 375 3.58 21.43 5.49
CA SER A 375 2.38 20.60 5.24
C SER A 375 2.68 19.10 5.16
N GLN A 376 3.93 18.72 4.89
CA GLN A 376 4.38 17.33 4.75
C GLN A 376 5.75 17.17 5.44
N PRO A 377 5.81 17.23 6.77
CA PRO A 377 7.05 16.99 7.49
C PRO A 377 7.53 15.57 7.28
N VAL A 378 8.84 15.35 7.39
CA VAL A 378 9.42 14.01 7.51
C VAL A 378 9.31 13.57 8.97
N ILE A 379 8.93 12.33 9.21
CA ILE A 379 8.74 11.78 10.56
C ILE A 379 9.75 10.67 10.81
N PHE A 380 10.46 10.75 11.91
CA PHE A 380 11.32 9.70 12.45
C PHE A 380 10.81 9.34 13.84
N ARG A 381 10.38 8.09 14.04
CA ARG A 381 9.84 7.66 15.32
C ARG A 381 10.11 6.20 15.63
N ALA A 382 10.03 5.81 16.89
CA ALA A 382 9.98 4.42 17.28
C ALA A 382 8.71 3.72 16.77
N LYS A 383 8.76 2.41 16.65
CA LYS A 383 7.60 1.56 16.35
C LYS A 383 6.56 1.65 17.45
N ASN A 384 7.01 1.55 18.69
CA ASN A 384 6.22 1.74 19.89
C ASN A 384 6.83 2.88 20.72
N ALA A 385 6.01 3.73 21.30
CA ALA A 385 6.50 4.85 22.10
C ALA A 385 7.25 4.38 23.38
N GLU A 386 6.96 3.18 23.86
CA GLU A 386 7.58 2.57 25.05
C GLU A 386 8.91 1.87 24.73
N ASP A 387 9.18 1.59 23.46
CA ASP A 387 10.39 0.93 22.97
C ASP A 387 11.18 1.95 22.12
N PRO A 388 11.92 2.87 22.74
CA PRO A 388 12.57 3.97 22.02
C PRO A 388 13.69 3.47 21.11
N TRP A 389 13.97 4.25 20.05
CA TRP A 389 15.14 4.10 19.21
C TRP A 389 16.25 5.08 19.63
N ARG A 390 17.47 4.88 19.15
CA ARG A 390 18.63 5.67 19.59
C ARG A 390 18.70 7.10 19.05
N GLY A 391 17.96 7.42 17.99
CA GLY A 391 17.97 8.73 17.37
C GLY A 391 18.87 8.83 16.13
N ILE A 392 19.07 10.05 15.65
CA ILE A 392 19.95 10.37 14.51
C ILE A 392 21.31 10.83 15.06
N LEU A 393 22.40 10.23 14.58
CA LEU A 393 23.75 10.46 15.05
C LEU A 393 24.65 10.95 13.92
N PHE A 394 25.20 12.16 14.04
CA PHE A 394 26.27 12.65 13.18
C PHE A 394 27.60 12.44 13.88
N TRP A 395 28.35 11.42 13.48
CA TRP A 395 29.69 11.17 13.98
C TRP A 395 30.72 11.99 13.22
N SER A 396 31.37 12.97 13.86
CA SER A 396 32.48 13.76 13.31
C SER A 396 32.36 14.10 11.82
N ASN A 397 31.13 14.31 11.36
CA ASN A 397 30.81 14.45 9.93
C ASN A 397 31.14 15.84 9.42
N ARG A 398 32.25 15.97 8.67
CA ARG A 398 32.77 17.25 8.11
C ARG A 398 32.18 17.60 6.76
N THR A 399 31.30 16.76 6.20
CA THR A 399 30.71 16.96 4.88
C THR A 399 29.72 18.12 4.90
N THR A 400 29.89 19.03 3.95
CA THR A 400 28.95 20.14 3.79
C THR A 400 27.65 19.71 3.11
N GLY A 401 26.57 20.39 3.46
CA GLY A 401 25.26 20.20 2.86
C GLY A 401 24.41 19.13 3.52
N ASN A 402 24.79 18.66 4.72
CA ASN A 402 23.83 17.95 5.57
C ASN A 402 22.69 18.91 5.93
N LEU A 403 21.46 18.44 5.79
CA LEU A 403 20.24 19.22 5.99
C LEU A 403 19.18 18.38 6.69
N ILE A 404 18.60 18.91 7.76
CA ILE A 404 17.35 18.42 8.32
C ILE A 404 16.37 19.59 8.36
N ASN A 405 15.35 19.55 7.50
CA ASN A 405 14.36 20.59 7.36
C ASN A 405 12.94 20.04 7.47
N TYR A 406 12.13 20.65 8.33
CA TYR A 406 10.76 20.22 8.64
C TYR A 406 10.69 18.72 8.99
N ALA A 407 11.51 18.27 9.92
CA ALA A 407 11.45 16.92 10.48
C ALA A 407 10.79 16.92 11.87
N LYS A 408 10.14 15.80 12.20
CA LYS A 408 9.73 15.47 13.57
C LYS A 408 10.52 14.24 13.99
N ILE A 409 11.37 14.37 15.00
CA ILE A 409 12.23 13.30 15.52
C ILE A 409 11.78 13.01 16.92
N MET A 410 11.19 11.83 17.13
CA MET A 410 10.45 11.55 18.36
C MET A 410 10.60 10.10 18.87
N ASN A 411 10.23 9.89 20.12
CA ASN A 411 10.30 8.60 20.82
C ASN A 411 11.71 8.02 20.83
N CYS A 412 12.70 8.86 21.06
CA CYS A 412 14.12 8.55 21.05
C CYS A 412 14.69 8.48 22.46
N GLY A 413 15.90 7.93 22.55
CA GLY A 413 16.68 7.85 23.79
C GLY A 413 16.58 6.52 24.50
N THR A 414 17.60 5.66 24.31
CA THR A 414 17.70 4.32 24.94
C THR A 414 18.67 4.27 26.12
N GLY A 415 19.68 5.11 26.16
CA GLY A 415 20.26 5.57 27.34
C GLY A 415 21.55 5.13 27.96
N ASP A 416 22.39 4.28 27.41
CA ASP A 416 23.67 3.96 28.06
C ASP A 416 24.80 4.96 27.74
N TYR A 417 24.85 5.48 26.54
CA TYR A 417 25.83 6.46 26.09
C TYR A 417 25.18 7.83 25.84
N ALA A 418 25.96 8.90 25.93
CA ALA A 418 25.48 10.26 25.72
C ALA A 418 24.76 10.45 24.36
N SER A 419 25.33 9.89 23.31
CA SER A 419 24.77 9.93 21.96
C SER A 419 23.43 9.21 21.84
N GLU A 420 23.20 8.18 22.67
CA GLU A 420 21.94 7.41 22.70
C GLU A 420 20.85 8.05 23.56
N ARG A 421 21.20 9.14 24.28
CA ARG A 421 20.27 9.88 25.15
C ARG A 421 19.63 11.08 24.46
N THR A 422 19.61 11.09 23.13
CA THR A 422 19.12 12.25 22.37
C THR A 422 18.32 11.82 21.13
N CYS A 423 17.44 12.68 20.66
CA CYS A 423 16.81 12.48 19.35
C CYS A 423 17.78 12.80 18.20
N LEU A 424 18.67 13.76 18.40
CA LEU A 424 19.71 14.12 17.46
C LEU A 424 21.02 14.32 18.22
N TRP A 425 22.07 13.57 17.88
CA TRP A 425 23.42 13.77 18.35
C TRP A 425 24.27 14.47 17.31
N ILE A 426 24.92 15.58 17.71
CA ILE A 426 25.81 16.37 16.87
C ILE A 426 27.23 16.16 17.40
N GLY A 427 27.98 15.26 16.77
CA GLY A 427 29.36 14.96 17.12
C GLY A 427 30.31 16.10 16.77
N SER A 428 31.54 15.99 17.25
CA SER A 428 32.60 16.97 17.03
C SER A 428 32.78 17.27 15.53
N GLU A 429 32.95 18.55 15.18
CA GLU A 429 33.17 19.04 13.80
C GLU A 429 32.02 18.82 12.81
N ALA A 430 30.86 18.26 13.22
CA ALA A 430 29.73 18.02 12.33
C ALA A 430 29.23 19.33 11.68
N LYS A 431 29.04 19.28 10.35
CA LYS A 431 28.48 20.40 9.58
C LYS A 431 27.04 20.10 9.20
N LEU A 432 26.12 20.91 9.72
CA LEU A 432 24.70 20.60 9.61
C LEU A 432 23.84 21.86 9.54
N THR A 433 22.77 21.80 8.73
CA THR A 433 21.71 22.81 8.72
C THR A 433 20.45 22.20 9.32
N LEU A 434 19.90 22.84 10.36
CA LEU A 434 18.71 22.44 11.08
C LEU A 434 17.64 23.53 11.00
N THR A 435 16.54 23.29 10.26
CA THR A 435 15.51 24.32 10.10
C THR A 435 14.12 23.76 10.31
N ASN A 436 13.32 24.45 11.14
CA ASN A 436 11.91 24.16 11.36
C ASN A 436 11.61 22.71 11.85
N ASN A 437 12.51 22.13 12.63
CA ASN A 437 12.35 20.77 13.15
C ASN A 437 11.65 20.76 14.51
N VAL A 438 11.06 19.63 14.84
CA VAL A 438 10.48 19.32 16.17
C VAL A 438 11.25 18.15 16.75
N PHE A 439 11.90 18.35 17.91
CA PHE A 439 12.59 17.32 18.66
C PHE A 439 11.77 16.88 19.87
N GLY A 440 11.57 15.57 20.00
CA GLY A 440 10.79 14.98 21.05
C GLY A 440 9.33 14.63 20.67
N PRO A 441 8.61 13.88 21.56
CA PRO A 441 9.05 13.48 22.89
C PRO A 441 10.28 12.58 22.88
N SER A 442 11.10 12.68 23.96
CA SER A 442 12.30 11.88 24.20
C SER A 442 12.34 11.43 25.65
N ASN A 443 12.86 10.25 25.90
CA ASN A 443 13.08 9.77 27.27
C ASN A 443 14.19 10.56 27.98
N TYR A 444 15.02 11.26 27.21
CA TYR A 444 16.12 12.07 27.73
C TYR A 444 16.10 13.47 27.09
N ASN A 445 17.07 13.78 26.21
CA ASN A 445 17.21 15.10 25.61
C ASN A 445 16.73 15.17 24.17
N GLY A 446 16.37 16.32 23.69
CA GLY A 446 16.01 16.55 22.29
C GLY A 446 17.23 16.54 21.36
N VAL A 447 18.26 17.33 21.69
CA VAL A 447 19.53 17.42 20.95
C VAL A 447 20.70 17.29 21.90
N GLY A 448 21.73 16.53 21.52
CA GLY A 448 23.01 16.45 22.18
C GLY A 448 24.12 17.07 21.34
N ILE A 449 24.99 17.83 21.97
CA ILE A 449 26.13 18.50 21.35
C ILE A 449 27.41 17.98 22.01
N ASP A 450 28.24 17.28 21.21
CA ASP A 450 29.48 16.70 21.70
C ASP A 450 30.51 17.77 22.07
N ASP A 451 30.84 18.68 21.15
CA ASP A 451 31.80 19.76 21.32
C ASP A 451 31.19 21.09 20.89
N ILE A 452 30.81 21.89 21.87
CA ILE A 452 30.19 23.19 21.67
C ILE A 452 31.13 24.18 20.98
N SER A 453 32.46 24.04 21.09
CA SER A 453 33.43 24.89 20.46
C SER A 453 33.35 24.88 18.94
N ASN A 454 32.81 23.81 18.37
CA ASN A 454 32.58 23.64 16.94
C ASN A 454 31.15 24.03 16.49
N TRP A 455 30.31 24.57 17.38
CA TRP A 455 28.93 24.93 17.07
C TRP A 455 28.79 25.92 15.89
N GLY A 456 29.77 26.68 15.58
CA GLY A 456 29.82 27.53 14.38
C GLY A 456 29.70 26.80 13.04
N ASN A 457 29.84 25.46 13.04
CA ASN A 457 29.60 24.58 11.89
C ASN A 457 28.11 24.25 11.69
N VAL A 458 27.24 24.58 12.67
CA VAL A 458 25.80 24.31 12.63
C VAL A 458 25.04 25.60 12.34
N THR A 459 24.23 25.57 11.31
CA THR A 459 23.25 26.63 11.01
C THR A 459 21.87 26.19 11.44
N HIS A 460 21.17 26.99 12.24
CA HIS A 460 19.86 26.58 12.73
C HIS A 460 18.85 27.73 12.77
N SER A 461 17.55 27.41 12.61
CA SER A 461 16.45 28.36 12.83
C SER A 461 15.10 27.63 12.93
N GLY A 462 14.17 28.18 13.71
CA GLY A 462 12.79 27.73 13.79
C GLY A 462 12.59 26.32 14.37
N ASN A 463 13.61 25.76 15.00
CA ASN A 463 13.50 24.47 15.67
C ASN A 463 12.74 24.60 16.99
N THR A 464 12.04 23.55 17.40
CA THR A 464 11.25 23.51 18.64
C THR A 464 11.44 22.18 19.37
N PHE A 465 11.16 22.17 20.66
CA PHE A 465 11.29 21.01 21.53
C PHE A 465 9.95 20.70 22.20
N THR A 466 9.68 19.43 22.41
CA THR A 466 8.46 19.00 23.09
C THR A 466 8.66 17.69 23.88
N GLY A 467 8.35 17.71 25.17
CA GLY A 467 8.35 16.48 25.99
C GLY A 467 9.71 15.77 26.11
N CYS A 468 10.81 16.51 26.14
CA CYS A 468 12.14 15.97 26.45
C CYS A 468 12.31 15.85 27.96
N ALA A 469 12.44 14.64 28.47
CA ALA A 469 12.33 14.37 29.91
C ALA A 469 13.47 14.94 30.74
N GLU A 470 14.69 14.99 30.20
CA GLU A 470 15.88 15.55 30.89
C GLU A 470 16.27 16.96 30.43
N GLY A 471 15.59 17.48 29.39
CA GLY A 471 15.81 18.84 28.86
C GLY A 471 15.94 18.89 27.36
N ASN A 472 15.96 20.10 26.81
CA ASN A 472 15.90 20.28 25.37
C ASN A 472 17.26 20.03 24.68
N VAL A 473 18.35 20.57 25.24
CA VAL A 473 19.70 20.47 24.66
C VAL A 473 20.71 20.10 25.75
N LEU A 474 21.48 19.06 25.50
CA LEU A 474 22.58 18.59 26.32
C LEU A 474 23.92 19.02 25.72
N ILE A 475 24.73 19.77 26.48
CA ILE A 475 26.15 20.00 26.17
C ILE A 475 26.95 18.88 26.83
N TRP A 476 27.62 18.04 26.04
CA TRP A 476 28.31 16.89 26.59
C TRP A 476 29.68 17.23 27.16
N ASN A 477 30.53 17.91 26.38
CA ASN A 477 31.86 18.32 26.83
C ASN A 477 31.93 19.81 27.12
N TYR A 478 32.79 20.20 28.07
CA TYR A 478 33.16 21.59 28.33
C TYR A 478 33.66 22.27 27.06
N GLY A 479 33.28 23.55 26.85
CA GLY A 479 33.78 24.34 25.73
C GLY A 479 33.36 25.80 25.77
N GLU A 480 33.84 26.56 24.82
CA GLU A 480 33.52 28.00 24.66
C GLU A 480 32.97 28.28 23.27
N TYR A 481 31.88 29.03 23.19
CA TYR A 481 31.31 29.48 21.93
C TYR A 481 30.79 30.94 22.08
N ASN A 482 31.13 31.80 21.13
CA ASN A 482 30.76 33.23 21.12
C ASN A 482 31.07 33.97 22.43
N GLY A 483 32.18 33.62 23.10
CA GLY A 483 32.60 34.24 24.37
C GLY A 483 31.81 33.81 25.59
N GLN A 484 30.98 32.79 25.46
CA GLN A 484 30.26 32.12 26.55
C GLN A 484 30.93 30.79 26.83
N THR A 485 31.11 30.46 28.09
CA THR A 485 31.59 29.17 28.58
C THR A 485 30.38 28.23 28.83
N TYR A 486 30.50 27.00 28.44
CA TYR A 486 29.51 25.93 28.67
C TYR A 486 30.18 24.80 29.46
N GLU A 487 29.52 24.36 30.50
CA GLU A 487 30.01 23.29 31.35
C GLU A 487 29.65 21.90 30.79
N GLU A 488 30.45 20.89 31.15
CA GLU A 488 30.15 19.50 30.87
C GLU A 488 28.80 19.06 31.50
N GLY A 489 27.94 18.44 30.73
CA GLY A 489 26.60 18.02 31.18
C GLY A 489 25.60 19.16 31.31
N GLN A 490 25.92 20.37 30.86
CA GLN A 490 24.99 21.50 30.92
C GLN A 490 23.74 21.29 30.05
N ILE A 491 22.58 21.58 30.63
CA ILE A 491 21.28 21.54 29.91
C ILE A 491 20.84 22.94 29.54
N LEU A 492 20.46 23.12 28.28
CA LEU A 492 19.93 24.37 27.75
C LEU A 492 18.46 24.21 27.32
N ASN A 493 17.74 25.32 27.30
CA ASN A 493 16.33 25.36 26.88
C ASN A 493 16.17 25.47 25.36
N ASP A 494 17.23 25.89 24.64
CA ASP A 494 17.22 26.06 23.18
C ASP A 494 18.64 25.84 22.63
N LEU A 495 18.74 25.72 21.31
CA LEU A 495 20.02 25.62 20.61
C LEU A 495 20.84 26.92 20.81
N PRO A 496 22.15 26.81 21.05
CA PRO A 496 23.05 27.97 21.33
C PRO A 496 23.10 29.00 20.23
#